data_0de3e77370617499190ff0a3171fbc71
#
_entry.id   0de3e77370617499190ff0a3171fbc71
#
_cell.length_a   1.000
_cell.length_b   1.000
_cell.length_c   1.000
_cell.angle_alpha   90.00
_cell.angle_beta   90.00
_cell.angle_gamma   90.00
#
_symmetry.space_group_name_H-M   'P 1'
#
loop_
_entity.id
_entity.type
_entity.pdbx_description
1 polymer ?
#
loop_
_entity_poly.entity_id
_entity_poly.type
_entity_poly.pdbx_seq_one_letter_code
_entity_poly.pdbx_strand_id
1 'polypeptide(L)'
;MHPKGWLFFRIMIYNDPQLAHTLQVILEFLGTFAFAISGIRHAAQKHFDWFGGYVCGFAVAIGGGTIRDSMLGVRPFWMTDIMYVLCTALALLLVILSRKWIKRLSNAWFVFDTLGLALFTIAGIQKTLALGHPFWVAIIMGCITGVAGGVIRDRSEERRVGKECASMCR
;
A
#
# COMPACT_ATOMS: atom_id res chain seq x y z
N MET A 1 32.99 -5.30 -6.09
CA MET A 1 32.28 -4.18 -6.72
C MET A 1 31.34 -3.55 -5.71
N HIS A 2 31.72 -2.42 -5.08
CA HIS A 2 30.83 -1.68 -4.19
C HIS A 2 29.92 -0.80 -5.07
N PRO A 3 28.62 -1.01 -5.12
CA PRO A 3 27.74 -0.15 -5.90
C PRO A 3 27.65 1.22 -5.21
N LYS A 4 28.17 2.24 -5.89
CA LYS A 4 28.18 3.65 -5.41
C LYS A 4 26.80 4.15 -4.99
N GLY A 5 25.73 3.60 -5.54
CA GLY A 5 24.33 3.93 -5.18
C GLY A 5 23.97 3.52 -3.75
N TRP A 6 24.49 2.41 -3.24
CA TRP A 6 24.25 1.96 -1.88
C TRP A 6 24.91 2.88 -0.84
N LEU A 7 26.11 3.35 -1.16
CA LEU A 7 26.84 4.31 -0.32
C LEU A 7 26.10 5.65 -0.24
N PHE A 8 25.55 6.11 -1.36
CA PHE A 8 24.77 7.35 -1.44
C PHE A 8 23.47 7.25 -0.63
N PHE A 9 22.75 6.13 -0.74
CA PHE A 9 21.52 5.88 0.02
C PHE A 9 21.79 5.75 1.54
N ARG A 10 22.89 5.10 1.91
CA ARG A 10 23.32 4.97 3.31
C ARG A 10 23.80 6.32 3.88
N ILE A 11 24.52 7.13 3.10
CA ILE A 11 24.97 8.47 3.50
C ILE A 11 23.77 9.40 3.69
N MET A 12 22.78 9.35 2.80
CA MET A 12 21.58 10.18 2.87
C MET A 12 20.70 9.84 4.09
N ILE A 13 20.58 8.56 4.45
CA ILE A 13 19.83 8.12 5.65
C ILE A 13 20.62 8.41 6.93
N TYR A 14 21.96 8.34 6.89
CA TYR A 14 22.81 8.48 8.07
C TYR A 14 23.14 9.93 8.42
N ASN A 15 23.19 10.83 7.41
CA ASN A 15 23.58 12.23 7.64
C ASN A 15 22.45 13.10 8.22
N ASP A 16 21.18 12.72 8.01
CA ASP A 16 20.06 13.50 8.52
C ASP A 16 18.87 12.60 8.88
N PRO A 17 18.79 12.11 10.13
CA PRO A 17 17.72 11.21 10.56
C PRO A 17 16.32 11.85 10.47
N GLN A 18 16.24 13.17 10.55
CA GLN A 18 14.99 13.91 10.38
C GLN A 18 14.50 13.84 8.93
N LEU A 19 15.41 14.02 7.97
CA LEU A 19 15.08 13.92 6.55
C LEU A 19 14.64 12.50 6.17
N ALA A 20 15.34 11.49 6.68
CA ALA A 20 14.99 10.09 6.44
C ALA A 20 13.61 9.74 6.98
N HIS A 21 13.26 10.18 8.19
CA HIS A 21 11.94 9.99 8.79
C HIS A 21 10.85 10.71 7.99
N THR A 22 11.09 11.96 7.60
CA THR A 22 10.13 12.74 6.80
C THR A 22 9.86 12.09 5.45
N LEU A 23 10.90 11.65 4.76
CA LEU A 23 10.76 10.93 3.49
C LEU A 23 9.99 9.62 3.65
N GLN A 24 10.24 8.86 4.71
CA GLN A 24 9.52 7.64 5.01
C GLN A 24 8.03 7.91 5.19
N VAL A 25 7.66 8.91 6.00
CA VAL A 25 6.26 9.30 6.23
C VAL A 25 5.58 9.72 4.93
N ILE A 26 6.25 10.53 4.10
CA ILE A 26 5.73 10.94 2.79
C ILE A 26 5.48 9.74 1.89
N LEU A 27 6.43 8.81 1.80
CA LEU A 27 6.30 7.60 0.99
C LEU A 27 5.16 6.70 1.48
N GLU A 28 5.00 6.55 2.79
CA GLU A 28 3.90 5.79 3.39
C GLU A 28 2.54 6.44 3.10
N PHE A 29 2.42 7.77 3.19
CA PHE A 29 1.20 8.49 2.85
C PHE A 29 0.81 8.34 1.38
N LEU A 30 1.76 8.60 0.47
CA LEU A 30 1.53 8.48 -0.96
C LEU A 30 1.21 7.03 -1.38
N GLY A 31 1.92 6.06 -0.78
CA GLY A 31 1.66 4.64 -1.01
C GLY A 31 0.28 4.21 -0.50
N THR A 32 -0.10 4.64 0.71
CA THR A 32 -1.43 4.39 1.29
C THR A 32 -2.53 4.97 0.42
N PHE A 33 -2.35 6.21 -0.06
CA PHE A 33 -3.32 6.86 -0.95
C PHE A 33 -3.47 6.13 -2.29
N ALA A 34 -2.35 5.76 -2.92
CA ALA A 34 -2.35 5.03 -4.19
C ALA A 34 -3.03 3.66 -4.06
N PHE A 35 -2.68 2.88 -3.04
CA PHE A 35 -3.29 1.59 -2.79
C PHE A 35 -4.75 1.68 -2.34
N ALA A 36 -5.14 2.71 -1.58
CA ALA A 36 -6.54 2.95 -1.23
C ALA A 36 -7.37 3.17 -2.49
N ILE A 37 -6.93 4.03 -3.40
CA ILE A 37 -7.61 4.26 -4.70
C ILE A 37 -7.72 2.96 -5.47
N SER A 38 -6.64 2.19 -5.61
CA SER A 38 -6.62 0.91 -6.31
C SER A 38 -7.62 -0.08 -5.71
N GLY A 39 -7.61 -0.26 -4.37
CA GLY A 39 -8.49 -1.18 -3.66
C GLY A 39 -9.96 -0.80 -3.70
N ILE A 40 -10.29 0.49 -3.46
CA ILE A 40 -11.68 1.00 -3.51
C ILE A 40 -12.27 0.82 -4.91
N ARG A 41 -11.50 1.13 -5.93
CA ARG A 41 -11.97 0.95 -7.29
C ARG A 41 -12.19 -0.51 -7.63
N HIS A 42 -11.30 -1.38 -7.24
CA HIS A 42 -11.44 -2.81 -7.46
C HIS A 42 -12.73 -3.33 -6.84
N ALA A 43 -13.03 -2.90 -5.60
CA ALA A 43 -14.29 -3.16 -4.94
C ALA A 43 -15.50 -2.58 -5.70
N ALA A 44 -15.40 -1.35 -6.22
CA ALA A 44 -16.46 -0.69 -6.96
C ALA A 44 -16.81 -1.38 -8.29
N GLN A 45 -15.86 -2.04 -8.95
CA GLN A 45 -16.12 -2.84 -10.16
C GLN A 45 -16.95 -4.09 -9.87
N LYS A 46 -16.92 -4.58 -8.63
CA LYS A 46 -17.61 -5.78 -8.17
C LYS A 46 -18.94 -5.50 -7.46
N HIS A 47 -19.52 -4.30 -7.63
CA HIS A 47 -20.79 -3.90 -7.01
C HIS A 47 -20.81 -4.00 -5.47
N PHE A 48 -19.67 -3.75 -4.82
CA PHE A 48 -19.64 -3.59 -3.36
C PHE A 48 -20.40 -2.34 -2.94
N ASP A 49 -21.05 -2.41 -1.77
CA ASP A 49 -21.60 -1.24 -1.11
C ASP A 49 -20.46 -0.25 -0.76
N TRP A 50 -20.81 1.00 -0.54
CA TRP A 50 -19.85 2.07 -0.23
C TRP A 50 -18.97 1.73 0.97
N PHE A 51 -19.57 1.14 2.00
CA PHE A 51 -18.84 0.70 3.19
C PHE A 51 -17.89 -0.46 2.89
N GLY A 52 -18.36 -1.47 2.16
CA GLY A 52 -17.53 -2.59 1.75
C GLY A 52 -16.36 -2.16 0.86
N GLY A 53 -16.60 -1.18 -0.03
CA GLY A 53 -15.56 -0.56 -0.84
C GLY A 53 -14.50 0.14 -0.01
N TYR A 54 -14.92 0.90 1.01
CA TYR A 54 -14.00 1.55 1.95
C TYR A 54 -13.16 0.55 2.73
N VAL A 55 -13.79 -0.45 3.34
CA VAL A 55 -13.09 -1.48 4.13
C VAL A 55 -12.08 -2.25 3.26
N CYS A 56 -12.46 -2.60 2.04
CA CYS A 56 -11.55 -3.27 1.10
C CYS A 56 -10.35 -2.36 0.77
N GLY A 57 -10.61 -1.10 0.40
CA GLY A 57 -9.55 -0.14 0.10
C GLY A 57 -8.63 0.13 1.29
N PHE A 58 -9.20 0.25 2.49
CA PHE A 58 -8.45 0.40 3.73
C PHE A 58 -7.56 -0.81 3.99
N ALA A 59 -8.11 -2.03 3.92
CA ALA A 59 -7.35 -3.26 4.11
C ALA A 59 -6.19 -3.40 3.11
N VAL A 60 -6.40 -3.05 1.85
CA VAL A 60 -5.36 -3.06 0.80
C VAL A 60 -4.29 -2.02 1.10
N ALA A 61 -4.71 -0.81 1.49
CA ALA A 61 -3.80 0.31 1.72
C ALA A 61 -2.87 0.11 2.92
N ILE A 62 -3.40 -0.44 4.03
CA ILE A 62 -2.61 -0.61 5.26
C ILE A 62 -2.01 -2.01 5.40
N GLY A 63 -2.53 -3.00 4.65
CA GLY A 63 -2.19 -4.41 4.83
C GLY A 63 -0.71 -4.71 4.67
N GLY A 64 -0.08 -4.19 3.63
CA GLY A 64 1.36 -4.36 3.38
C GLY A 64 2.24 -3.82 4.49
N GLY A 65 1.96 -2.58 4.93
CA GLY A 65 2.68 -1.96 6.03
C GLY A 65 2.43 -2.63 7.39
N THR A 66 1.22 -3.13 7.62
CA THR A 66 0.89 -3.87 8.85
C THR A 66 1.66 -5.18 8.94
N ILE A 67 1.73 -5.94 7.85
CA ILE A 67 2.52 -7.18 7.79
C ILE A 67 3.99 -6.87 8.06
N ARG A 68 4.55 -5.86 7.40
CA ARG A 68 5.93 -5.40 7.63
C ARG A 68 6.17 -5.06 9.10
N ASP A 69 5.36 -4.18 9.66
CA ASP A 69 5.55 -3.68 11.01
C ASP A 69 5.40 -4.80 12.05
N SER A 70 4.46 -5.73 11.84
CA SER A 70 4.31 -6.93 12.67
C SER A 70 5.54 -7.84 12.61
N MET A 71 6.14 -8.04 11.43
CA MET A 71 7.35 -8.85 11.27
C MET A 71 8.58 -8.17 11.89
N LEU A 72 8.63 -6.84 11.87
CA LEU A 72 9.70 -6.06 12.50
C LEU A 72 9.49 -5.86 14.01
N GLY A 73 8.39 -6.34 14.59
CA GLY A 73 8.07 -6.19 16.02
C GLY A 73 7.76 -4.76 16.45
N VAL A 74 7.36 -3.89 15.50
CA VAL A 74 6.99 -2.50 15.77
C VAL A 74 5.48 -2.31 15.62
N ARG A 75 4.95 -1.24 16.24
CA ARG A 75 3.54 -0.90 16.10
C ARG A 75 3.23 -0.51 14.65
N PRO A 76 2.12 -1.00 14.07
CA PRO A 76 1.68 -0.60 12.75
C PRO A 76 1.54 0.93 12.61
N PHE A 77 2.02 1.49 11.50
CA PHE A 77 2.09 2.93 11.27
C PHE A 77 0.73 3.64 11.36
N TRP A 78 -0.35 2.99 10.93
CA TRP A 78 -1.71 3.55 10.97
C TRP A 78 -2.30 3.61 12.39
N MET A 79 -1.75 2.85 13.34
CA MET A 79 -2.16 2.90 14.75
C MET A 79 -1.50 4.06 15.50
N THR A 80 -0.43 4.60 14.98
CA THR A 80 0.29 5.73 15.58
C THR A 80 -0.28 7.08 15.14
N ASP A 81 -0.89 7.14 13.95
CA ASP A 81 -1.40 8.39 13.39
C ASP A 81 -2.72 8.18 12.65
N ILE A 82 -3.78 8.86 13.10
CA ILE A 82 -5.11 8.82 12.51
C ILE A 82 -5.15 9.39 11.08
N MET A 83 -4.13 10.16 10.69
CA MET A 83 -4.05 10.78 9.36
C MET A 83 -4.06 9.75 8.23
N TYR A 84 -3.56 8.54 8.47
CA TYR A 84 -3.62 7.44 7.47
C TYR A 84 -5.06 6.97 7.22
N VAL A 85 -5.88 6.92 8.28
CA VAL A 85 -7.31 6.57 8.16
C VAL A 85 -8.06 7.66 7.39
N LEU A 86 -7.78 8.93 7.68
CA LEU A 86 -8.35 10.07 6.95
C LEU A 86 -7.90 10.10 5.49
N CYS A 87 -6.66 9.74 5.21
CA CYS A 87 -6.12 9.62 3.85
C CYS A 87 -6.88 8.58 3.02
N THR A 88 -7.20 7.41 3.60
CA THR A 88 -8.01 6.40 2.92
C THR A 88 -9.47 6.84 2.73
N ALA A 89 -10.04 7.59 3.68
CA ALA A 89 -11.38 8.19 3.53
C ALA A 89 -11.40 9.25 2.41
N LEU A 90 -10.34 10.07 2.32
CA LEU A 90 -10.18 11.03 1.21
C LEU A 90 -10.06 10.33 -0.14
N ALA A 91 -9.32 9.22 -0.21
CA ALA A 91 -9.23 8.41 -1.41
C ALA A 91 -10.60 7.87 -1.85
N LEU A 92 -11.44 7.42 -0.90
CA LEU A 92 -12.82 7.01 -1.17
C LEU A 92 -13.62 8.18 -1.79
N LEU A 93 -13.58 9.35 -1.16
CA LEU A 93 -14.29 10.53 -1.63
C LEU A 93 -13.88 10.88 -3.07
N LEU A 94 -12.57 10.86 -3.35
CA LEU A 94 -12.06 11.11 -4.70
C LEU A 94 -12.54 10.09 -5.72
N VAL A 95 -12.55 8.80 -5.38
CA VAL A 95 -13.05 7.75 -6.27
C VAL A 95 -14.55 7.96 -6.57
N ILE A 96 -15.31 8.38 -5.56
CA ILE A 96 -16.74 8.66 -5.72
C ILE A 96 -16.98 9.84 -6.66
N LEU A 97 -16.29 10.95 -6.44
CA LEU A 97 -16.41 12.16 -7.27
C LEU A 97 -15.95 11.92 -8.72
N SER A 98 -14.88 11.13 -8.87
CA SER A 98 -14.28 10.84 -10.17
C SER A 98 -15.02 9.76 -10.98
N ARG A 99 -16.15 9.24 -10.50
CA ARG A 99 -16.88 8.11 -11.12
C ARG A 99 -17.21 8.31 -12.60
N LYS A 100 -17.48 9.55 -13.03
CA LYS A 100 -17.74 9.88 -14.44
C LYS A 100 -16.48 9.88 -15.32
N TRP A 101 -15.36 10.32 -14.78
CA TRP A 101 -14.06 10.35 -15.47
C TRP A 101 -13.38 8.99 -15.52
N ILE A 102 -13.62 8.19 -14.52
CA ILE A 102 -13.04 6.88 -14.26
C ILE A 102 -13.41 5.85 -15.32
N LYS A 103 -14.64 5.90 -15.86
CA LYS A 103 -15.08 5.01 -16.95
C LYS A 103 -14.27 5.22 -18.23
N ARG A 104 -13.65 6.38 -18.41
CA ARG A 104 -12.88 6.74 -19.60
C ARG A 104 -11.39 6.37 -19.52
N LEU A 105 -10.88 6.14 -18.32
CA LEU A 105 -9.45 5.86 -18.04
C LEU A 105 -9.23 4.43 -17.54
N SER A 106 -9.58 3.42 -18.33
CA SER A 106 -9.43 2.00 -17.90
C SER A 106 -7.99 1.61 -17.54
N ASN A 107 -6.98 2.26 -18.14
CA ASN A 107 -5.56 1.93 -17.93
C ASN A 107 -4.88 2.69 -16.80
N ALA A 108 -5.46 3.81 -16.30
CA ALA A 108 -4.83 4.61 -15.24
C ALA A 108 -4.73 3.90 -13.90
N TRP A 109 -5.54 2.87 -13.69
CA TRP A 109 -5.60 2.14 -12.42
C TRP A 109 -4.39 1.26 -12.18
N PHE A 110 -3.88 0.68 -13.23
CA PHE A 110 -2.64 -0.06 -13.18
C PHE A 110 -1.48 0.83 -12.72
N VAL A 111 -1.52 2.10 -13.09
CA VAL A 111 -0.51 3.09 -12.66
C VAL A 111 -0.57 3.31 -11.15
N PHE A 112 -1.78 3.48 -10.56
CA PHE A 112 -1.91 3.67 -9.11
C PHE A 112 -1.45 2.45 -8.32
N ASP A 113 -1.72 1.26 -8.82
CA ASP A 113 -1.26 0.02 -8.22
C ASP A 113 0.26 -0.12 -8.27
N THR A 114 0.84 0.12 -9.44
CA THR A 114 2.30 0.09 -9.64
C THR A 114 3.01 1.15 -8.80
N LEU A 115 2.44 2.37 -8.71
CA LEU A 115 2.97 3.42 -7.85
C LEU A 115 2.90 3.02 -6.37
N GLY A 116 1.78 2.48 -5.92
CA GLY A 116 1.62 1.99 -4.54
C GLY A 116 2.66 0.93 -4.21
N LEU A 117 2.84 -0.06 -5.10
CA LEU A 117 3.83 -1.12 -4.95
C LEU A 117 5.26 -0.54 -4.85
N ALA A 118 5.63 0.36 -5.75
CA ALA A 118 6.96 0.97 -5.75
C ALA A 118 7.21 1.80 -4.48
N LEU A 119 6.25 2.64 -4.08
CA LEU A 119 6.37 3.50 -2.90
C LEU A 119 6.48 2.68 -1.61
N PHE A 120 5.65 1.66 -1.44
CA PHE A 120 5.70 0.79 -0.27
C PHE A 120 6.94 -0.12 -0.24
N THR A 121 7.44 -0.53 -1.40
CA THR A 121 8.72 -1.26 -1.46
C THR A 121 9.85 -0.39 -0.94
N ILE A 122 9.94 0.86 -1.39
CA ILE A 122 10.96 1.82 -0.95
C ILE A 122 10.78 2.13 0.56
N ALA A 123 9.57 2.42 1.01
CA ALA A 123 9.26 2.68 2.41
C ALA A 123 9.61 1.48 3.31
N GLY A 124 9.35 0.26 2.83
CA GLY A 124 9.70 -0.98 3.54
C GLY A 124 11.21 -1.16 3.69
N ILE A 125 11.97 -0.90 2.64
CA ILE A 125 13.44 -0.94 2.68
C ILE A 125 13.97 0.10 3.66
N GLN A 126 13.50 1.36 3.56
CA GLN A 126 13.98 2.45 4.43
C GLN A 126 13.71 2.17 5.90
N LYS A 127 12.49 1.76 6.26
CA LYS A 127 12.11 1.47 7.64
C LYS A 127 12.94 0.33 8.24
N THR A 128 13.15 -0.73 7.45
CA THR A 128 13.94 -1.88 7.90
C THR A 128 15.41 -1.52 8.13
N LEU A 129 15.99 -0.68 7.27
CA LEU A 129 17.35 -0.18 7.44
C LEU A 129 17.46 0.78 8.63
N ALA A 130 16.46 1.63 8.85
CA ALA A 130 16.42 2.55 9.99
C ALA A 130 16.38 1.81 11.34
N LEU A 131 15.79 0.61 11.37
CA LEU A 131 15.79 -0.28 12.55
C LEU A 131 17.11 -1.07 12.73
N GLY A 132 18.10 -0.85 11.86
CA GLY A 132 19.42 -1.48 11.97
C GLY A 132 19.53 -2.90 11.41
N HIS A 133 18.52 -3.38 10.69
CA HIS A 133 18.57 -4.70 10.06
C HIS A 133 19.52 -4.75 8.85
N PRO A 134 20.11 -5.91 8.54
CA PRO A 134 20.99 -6.06 7.40
C PRO A 134 20.26 -5.82 6.07
N PHE A 135 21.02 -5.41 5.05
CA PHE A 135 20.48 -4.98 3.75
C PHE A 135 19.65 -6.06 3.02
N TRP A 136 20.03 -7.31 3.13
CA TRP A 136 19.27 -8.41 2.51
C TRP A 136 17.88 -8.57 3.15
N VAL A 137 17.76 -8.36 4.47
CA VAL A 137 16.46 -8.35 5.17
C VAL A 137 15.62 -7.17 4.68
N ALA A 138 16.24 -6.00 4.51
CA ALA A 138 15.53 -4.81 4.03
C ALA A 138 14.94 -5.01 2.63
N ILE A 139 15.66 -5.69 1.72
CA ILE A 139 15.14 -6.02 0.38
C ILE A 139 13.92 -6.93 0.49
N ILE A 140 14.00 -8.00 1.28
CA ILE A 140 12.90 -8.95 1.46
C ILE A 140 11.68 -8.24 2.07
N MET A 141 11.88 -7.43 3.11
CA MET A 141 10.81 -6.69 3.78
C MET A 141 10.17 -5.65 2.85
N GLY A 142 10.96 -4.99 2.00
CA GLY A 142 10.45 -4.10 0.97
C GLY A 142 9.55 -4.83 -0.03
N CYS A 143 10.01 -5.97 -0.55
CA CYS A 143 9.22 -6.81 -1.45
C CYS A 143 7.91 -7.29 -0.79
N ILE A 144 7.98 -7.79 0.44
CA ILE A 144 6.80 -8.25 1.18
C ILE A 144 5.81 -7.09 1.36
N THR A 145 6.30 -5.91 1.76
CA THR A 145 5.46 -4.73 1.99
C THR A 145 4.73 -4.29 0.71
N GLY A 146 5.43 -4.22 -0.41
CA GLY A 146 4.84 -3.83 -1.69
C GLY A 146 3.84 -4.86 -2.20
N VAL A 147 4.23 -6.14 -2.24
CA VAL A 147 3.40 -7.21 -2.81
C VAL A 147 2.18 -7.53 -1.93
N ALA A 148 2.30 -7.44 -0.60
CA ALA A 148 1.22 -7.83 0.31
C ALA A 148 -0.07 -7.02 0.08
N GLY A 149 0.02 -5.72 -0.21
CA GLY A 149 -1.14 -4.89 -0.57
C GLY A 149 -1.85 -5.43 -1.83
N GLY A 150 -1.09 -5.76 -2.87
CA GLY A 150 -1.62 -6.35 -4.10
C GLY A 150 -2.26 -7.72 -3.87
N VAL A 151 -1.63 -8.59 -3.09
CA VAL A 151 -2.16 -9.92 -2.76
C VAL A 151 -3.46 -9.83 -1.97
N ILE A 152 -3.57 -8.92 -0.99
CA ILE A 152 -4.81 -8.69 -0.23
C ILE A 152 -5.93 -8.25 -1.18
N ARG A 153 -5.64 -7.38 -2.14
CA ARG A 153 -6.60 -6.94 -3.16
C ARG A 153 -7.08 -8.12 -3.99
N ASP A 154 -6.17 -8.92 -4.54
CA ASP A 154 -6.50 -10.02 -5.44
C ASP A 154 -7.25 -11.13 -4.70
N ARG A 155 -6.89 -11.41 -3.45
CA ARG A 155 -7.59 -12.39 -2.60
C ARG A 155 -9.02 -11.97 -2.25
N SER A 156 -9.27 -10.68 -2.12
CA SER A 156 -10.63 -10.13 -1.95
C SER A 156 -11.51 -10.42 -3.17
N GLU A 157 -10.90 -10.56 -4.35
CA GLU A 157 -11.57 -10.92 -5.59
C GLU A 157 -11.97 -12.40 -5.64
N GLU A 158 -11.06 -13.31 -5.36
CA GLU A 158 -11.29 -14.76 -5.45
C GLU A 158 -12.41 -15.25 -4.53
N ARG A 159 -12.53 -14.70 -3.33
CA ARG A 159 -13.57 -15.10 -2.37
C ARG A 159 -14.99 -14.89 -2.88
N ARG A 160 -15.21 -13.97 -3.81
CA ARG A 160 -16.53 -13.67 -4.36
C ARG A 160 -16.88 -14.52 -5.57
N VAL A 161 -15.92 -14.76 -6.45
CA VAL A 161 -16.13 -15.65 -7.61
C VAL A 161 -16.55 -17.04 -7.13
N GLY A 162 -15.95 -17.55 -6.07
CA GLY A 162 -16.34 -18.84 -5.47
C GLY A 162 -17.77 -18.86 -4.91
N LYS A 163 -18.28 -17.72 -4.36
CA LYS A 163 -19.65 -17.62 -3.85
C LYS A 163 -20.69 -17.49 -4.96
N GLU A 164 -20.38 -16.80 -6.04
CA GLU A 164 -21.28 -16.68 -7.18
C GLU A 164 -21.41 -18.00 -7.93
N CYS A 165 -20.31 -18.74 -8.13
CA CYS A 165 -20.37 -20.10 -8.67
C CYS A 165 -21.21 -21.04 -7.80
N ALA A 166 -21.06 -20.99 -6.47
CA ALA A 166 -21.81 -21.84 -5.56
C ALA A 166 -23.32 -21.47 -5.51
N SER A 167 -23.69 -20.22 -5.78
CA SER A 167 -25.09 -19.80 -5.84
C SER A 167 -25.78 -20.13 -7.17
N MET A 168 -24.99 -20.26 -8.25
CA MET A 168 -25.51 -20.58 -9.59
C MET A 168 -25.70 -22.09 -9.80
N CYS A 169 -25.06 -22.91 -8.96
CA CYS A 169 -25.22 -24.39 -8.95
C CYS A 169 -26.34 -24.89 -8.05
N ARG A 170 -27.22 -24.03 -7.53
CA ARG A 170 -28.37 -24.39 -6.69
C ARG A 170 -29.66 -23.98 -7.38
#